data_c1acd89528e1a1abb14b17cec8ae5ca1
#
_entry.id   c1acd89528e1a1abb14b17cec8ae5ca1
#
_cell.length_a   1.000
_cell.length_b   1.000
_cell.length_c   1.000
_cell.angle_alpha   90.00
_cell.angle_beta   90.00
_cell.angle_gamma   90.00
#
_symmetry.space_group_name_H-M   'P 1'
#
loop_
_entity.id
_entity.type
_entity.pdbx_description
1 polymer ?
#
loop_
_entity_poly.entity_id
_entity_poly.type
_entity_poly.pdbx_seq_one_letter_code
_entity_poly.pdbx_strand_id
1 'polypeptide(L)'
;MNKTKRSIFLTAALALALSGVQAQGVNGVFTSAKKKTLLEKNAPTLREYLKIRKNSIEAWNALPASELKPVTLTANVVAKNRAGYRELRVREFHYVGDCGYTDGGQDAGVETQTTAAAVFASDLADSYINQAALAGIDIDSLTIEIHGQPDKVPTNRVKYNRNFLYTIYVDSPASDEELERLAQMAEENSSVVNLIKQAVTVPVNIVYKHSPRERVIEGETLEGLREYIHGKRQAKLAYQSKPRPATAPAPVKKTGPWVTVLPNGTRQLTISNKYLIVHDNPAYLGGTNLGLTSRENALGVLGTCLTHISEGQAALLNLDIDSLHVQVEGEWDPRAGRKGFENESIAPQNLRVTLYVTTPEPYTAIQKWIEQTENVCPMYNVFKDTQTFEHKIVRVKRKGSKK
;
A
#
# COMPACT_ATOMS: atom_id res chain seq x y z
N MET A 1 42.79 -11.40 -46.28
CA MET A 1 42.06 -10.23 -46.87
C MET A 1 40.75 -10.05 -46.15
N ASN A 2 40.81 -9.13 -45.24
CA ASN A 2 39.89 -8.05 -44.90
C ASN A 2 38.42 -8.13 -45.36
N LYS A 3 37.51 -8.11 -44.39
CA LYS A 3 36.48 -7.08 -44.26
C LYS A 3 35.76 -7.17 -42.92
N THR A 4 36.34 -6.51 -41.95
CA THR A 4 35.65 -5.94 -40.78
C THR A 4 34.71 -4.82 -41.27
N LYS A 5 33.43 -4.86 -40.98
CA LYS A 5 32.54 -3.68 -41.05
C LYS A 5 31.74 -3.59 -39.75
N ARG A 6 32.16 -2.68 -38.89
CA ARG A 6 31.46 -1.57 -38.24
C ARG A 6 29.95 -1.73 -38.08
N SER A 7 29.57 -2.00 -36.88
CA SER A 7 28.25 -1.63 -36.31
C SER A 7 28.48 -1.08 -34.91
N ILE A 8 28.96 0.13 -34.86
CA ILE A 8 29.02 0.98 -33.66
C ILE A 8 28.57 2.34 -34.15
N PHE A 9 27.33 2.70 -33.90
CA PHE A 9 26.81 4.08 -33.85
C PHE A 9 25.28 4.04 -33.88
N LEU A 10 24.64 3.58 -32.80
CA LEU A 10 23.22 3.89 -32.54
C LEU A 10 22.85 3.87 -31.05
N THR A 11 23.80 3.85 -30.13
CA THR A 11 23.53 3.83 -28.69
C THR A 11 23.91 5.14 -27.98
N ALA A 12 24.47 6.12 -28.69
CA ALA A 12 24.89 7.39 -28.08
C ALA A 12 23.87 8.55 -28.19
N ALA A 13 22.84 8.42 -29.03
CA ALA A 13 21.88 9.50 -29.24
C ALA A 13 20.67 9.47 -28.28
N LEU A 14 20.41 8.33 -27.62
CA LEU A 14 19.28 8.22 -26.69
C LEU A 14 19.67 8.55 -25.23
N ALA A 15 20.95 8.54 -24.89
CA ALA A 15 21.43 8.88 -23.56
C ALA A 15 21.56 10.40 -23.31
N LEU A 16 21.61 11.21 -24.36
CA LEU A 16 21.71 12.68 -24.25
C LEU A 16 20.37 13.40 -24.18
N ALA A 17 19.27 12.73 -24.51
CA ALA A 17 17.93 13.31 -24.36
C ALA A 17 17.34 13.13 -22.95
N LEU A 18 17.88 12.21 -22.16
CA LEU A 18 17.45 11.96 -20.76
C LEU A 18 18.27 12.74 -19.72
N SER A 19 19.45 13.25 -20.07
CA SER A 19 20.27 14.06 -19.16
C SER A 19 19.87 15.55 -19.11
N GLY A 20 18.99 16.01 -19.98
CA GLY A 20 18.50 17.39 -20.00
C GLY A 20 17.27 17.65 -19.12
N VAL A 21 16.67 16.60 -18.50
CA VAL A 21 15.48 16.73 -17.63
C VAL A 21 15.84 16.62 -16.14
N GLN A 22 17.08 16.28 -15.81
CA GLN A 22 17.57 16.34 -14.44
C GLN A 22 18.12 17.73 -14.15
N ALA A 23 17.46 18.43 -13.27
CA ALA A 23 17.94 19.62 -12.53
C ALA A 23 17.30 20.97 -12.89
N GLN A 24 16.12 20.99 -13.44
CA GLN A 24 15.29 22.14 -13.11
C GLN A 24 14.32 21.70 -12.02
N GLY A 25 14.79 21.78 -10.80
CA GLY A 25 13.97 21.51 -9.63
C GLY A 25 12.66 22.29 -9.75
N VAL A 26 11.58 21.66 -9.38
CA VAL A 26 10.21 22.22 -9.34
C VAL A 26 10.17 23.62 -8.71
N ASN A 27 11.19 24.01 -7.95
CA ASN A 27 11.37 25.32 -7.33
C ASN A 27 11.66 26.47 -8.32
N GLY A 28 12.22 26.22 -9.51
CA GLY A 28 12.49 27.26 -10.50
C GLY A 28 11.27 27.68 -11.32
N VAL A 29 10.23 26.84 -11.39
CA VAL A 29 9.02 27.08 -12.18
C VAL A 29 8.04 28.01 -11.45
N PHE A 30 8.17 28.19 -10.14
CA PHE A 30 7.22 28.93 -9.30
C PHE A 30 7.68 30.31 -8.84
N THR A 31 8.74 30.87 -9.41
CA THR A 31 9.31 32.14 -8.97
C THR A 31 8.56 33.40 -9.42
N SER A 32 7.57 33.28 -10.32
CA SER A 32 6.69 34.44 -10.62
C SER A 32 5.22 34.09 -10.46
N ALA A 33 4.48 34.94 -9.74
CA ALA A 33 3.03 34.79 -9.55
C ALA A 33 2.26 34.65 -10.87
N LYS A 34 2.72 35.30 -11.96
CA LYS A 34 2.12 35.21 -13.28
C LYS A 34 2.30 33.83 -13.94
N LYS A 35 3.47 33.21 -13.82
CA LYS A 35 3.73 31.84 -14.32
C LYS A 35 2.92 30.80 -13.56
N LYS A 36 2.81 30.96 -12.24
CA LYS A 36 2.02 30.10 -11.37
C LYS A 36 0.53 30.12 -11.75
N THR A 37 -0.02 31.32 -11.99
CA THR A 37 -1.43 31.50 -12.39
C THR A 37 -1.75 30.87 -13.76
N LEU A 38 -0.81 30.92 -14.73
CA LEU A 38 -0.97 30.30 -16.04
C LEU A 38 -0.94 28.77 -15.98
N LEU A 39 -0.04 28.19 -15.18
CA LEU A 39 0.04 26.74 -14.96
C LEU A 39 -1.20 26.22 -14.22
N GLU A 40 -1.71 26.97 -13.23
CA GLU A 40 -2.92 26.60 -12.49
C GLU A 40 -4.18 26.66 -13.38
N LYS A 41 -4.26 27.63 -14.34
CA LYS A 41 -5.40 27.76 -15.25
C LYS A 41 -5.49 26.67 -16.30
N ASN A 42 -4.34 26.19 -16.78
CA ASN A 42 -4.24 25.20 -17.86
C ASN A 42 -3.87 23.80 -17.34
N ALA A 43 -3.88 23.59 -16.03
CA ALA A 43 -3.60 22.27 -15.47
C ALA A 43 -4.70 21.29 -15.95
N PRO A 44 -4.33 20.12 -16.50
CA PRO A 44 -5.28 19.15 -16.96
C PRO A 44 -6.20 18.70 -15.81
N THR A 45 -7.47 18.42 -16.14
CA THR A 45 -8.48 17.95 -15.19
C THR A 45 -8.69 16.45 -15.33
N LEU A 46 -9.44 15.85 -14.41
CA LEU A 46 -9.86 14.46 -14.49
C LEU A 46 -10.95 14.19 -15.54
N ARG A 47 -11.60 15.22 -16.11
CA ARG A 47 -12.75 15.07 -17.02
C ARG A 47 -12.46 14.17 -18.22
N GLU A 48 -11.29 14.33 -18.85
CA GLU A 48 -10.92 13.48 -19.99
C GLU A 48 -10.69 12.03 -19.55
N TYR A 49 -10.09 11.84 -18.38
CA TYR A 49 -9.91 10.51 -17.83
C TYR A 49 -11.24 9.84 -17.48
N LEU A 50 -12.21 10.58 -16.95
CA LEU A 50 -13.56 10.05 -16.65
C LEU A 50 -14.22 9.46 -17.90
N LYS A 51 -14.07 10.09 -19.07
CA LYS A 51 -14.56 9.58 -20.36
C LYS A 51 -13.87 8.26 -20.73
N ILE A 52 -12.54 8.22 -20.63
CA ILE A 52 -11.74 7.00 -20.88
C ILE A 52 -12.20 5.89 -19.92
N ARG A 53 -12.35 6.22 -18.65
CA ARG A 53 -12.75 5.27 -17.61
C ARG A 53 -14.16 4.70 -17.87
N LYS A 54 -15.12 5.55 -18.21
CA LYS A 54 -16.47 5.13 -18.59
C LYS A 54 -16.44 4.12 -19.73
N ASN A 55 -15.77 4.48 -20.82
CA ASN A 55 -15.69 3.60 -22.00
C ASN A 55 -15.03 2.25 -21.66
N SER A 56 -13.99 2.25 -20.80
CA SER A 56 -13.31 1.02 -20.38
C SER A 56 -14.22 0.14 -19.52
N ILE A 57 -14.98 0.73 -18.60
CA ILE A 57 -15.96 0.00 -17.76
C ILE A 57 -17.08 -0.57 -18.64
N GLU A 58 -17.60 0.21 -19.57
CA GLU A 58 -18.65 -0.24 -20.51
C GLU A 58 -18.14 -1.40 -21.38
N ALA A 59 -16.94 -1.27 -21.95
CA ALA A 59 -16.31 -2.34 -22.72
C ALA A 59 -16.06 -3.60 -21.88
N TRP A 60 -15.57 -3.44 -20.65
CA TRP A 60 -15.39 -4.54 -19.71
C TRP A 60 -16.71 -5.22 -19.36
N ASN A 61 -17.76 -4.46 -19.13
CA ASN A 61 -19.08 -4.99 -18.79
C ASN A 61 -19.77 -5.67 -19.99
N ALA A 62 -19.39 -5.34 -21.22
CA ALA A 62 -19.88 -5.99 -22.42
C ALA A 62 -19.28 -7.37 -22.66
N LEU A 63 -18.17 -7.72 -22.00
CA LEU A 63 -17.57 -9.07 -22.10
C LEU A 63 -18.53 -10.10 -21.49
N PRO A 64 -18.73 -11.26 -22.13
CA PRO A 64 -19.50 -12.35 -21.54
C PRO A 64 -18.88 -12.79 -20.20
N ALA A 65 -19.71 -12.96 -19.17
CA ALA A 65 -19.21 -13.42 -17.87
C ALA A 65 -18.51 -14.79 -17.94
N SER A 66 -18.90 -15.64 -18.91
CA SER A 66 -18.24 -16.94 -19.16
C SER A 66 -16.79 -16.86 -19.61
N GLU A 67 -16.35 -15.73 -20.16
CA GLU A 67 -14.98 -15.48 -20.58
C GLU A 67 -14.08 -15.02 -19.42
N LEU A 68 -14.69 -14.61 -18.31
CA LEU A 68 -13.98 -14.13 -17.13
C LEU A 68 -13.81 -15.27 -16.11
N LYS A 69 -12.65 -15.30 -15.49
CA LYS A 69 -12.32 -16.29 -14.46
C LYS A 69 -11.77 -15.58 -13.22
N PRO A 70 -11.98 -16.14 -12.03
CA PRO A 70 -11.32 -15.68 -10.83
C PRO A 70 -9.80 -15.60 -11.03
N VAL A 71 -9.19 -14.57 -10.47
CA VAL A 71 -7.75 -14.30 -10.59
C VAL A 71 -7.12 -14.41 -9.21
N THR A 72 -6.06 -15.21 -9.08
CA THR A 72 -5.25 -15.23 -7.87
C THR A 72 -4.32 -14.01 -7.87
N LEU A 73 -4.48 -13.17 -6.86
CA LEU A 73 -3.57 -12.08 -6.56
C LEU A 73 -2.49 -12.60 -5.60
N THR A 74 -1.23 -12.29 -5.85
CA THR A 74 -0.12 -12.75 -5.02
C THR A 74 0.84 -11.61 -4.71
N ALA A 75 1.12 -11.43 -3.43
CA ALA A 75 2.15 -10.52 -2.94
C ALA A 75 3.25 -11.31 -2.22
N ASN A 76 4.50 -10.99 -2.51
CA ASN A 76 5.67 -11.62 -1.92
C ASN A 76 6.47 -10.60 -1.14
N VAL A 77 6.76 -10.87 0.13
CA VAL A 77 7.55 -10.00 1.00
C VAL A 77 8.74 -10.76 1.53
N VAL A 78 9.93 -10.27 1.23
CA VAL A 78 11.19 -10.89 1.64
C VAL A 78 11.91 -9.98 2.63
N ALA A 79 12.23 -10.50 3.81
CA ALA A 79 13.13 -9.85 4.74
C ALA A 79 14.55 -9.83 4.16
N LYS A 80 15.12 -8.64 4.00
CA LYS A 80 16.46 -8.49 3.41
C LYS A 80 17.54 -8.52 4.50
N ASN A 81 18.60 -9.20 4.16
CA ASN A 81 19.75 -9.35 5.05
C ASN A 81 20.46 -8.01 5.30
N ARG A 82 20.90 -7.76 6.53
CA ARG A 82 21.67 -6.61 7.02
C ARG A 82 20.98 -5.26 7.05
N ALA A 83 20.17 -4.93 6.06
CA ALA A 83 19.58 -3.59 5.97
C ALA A 83 18.29 -3.41 6.80
N GLY A 84 17.67 -4.52 7.25
CA GLY A 84 16.43 -4.47 8.06
C GLY A 84 15.20 -4.03 7.28
N TYR A 85 15.30 -3.87 5.98
CA TYR A 85 14.15 -3.55 5.16
C TYR A 85 13.52 -4.82 4.54
N ARG A 86 12.27 -4.67 4.18
CA ARG A 86 11.47 -5.70 3.53
C ARG A 86 11.16 -5.29 2.11
N GLU A 87 11.44 -6.14 1.17
CA GLU A 87 11.09 -5.94 -0.22
C GLU A 87 9.75 -6.59 -0.51
N LEU A 88 8.75 -5.78 -0.83
CA LEU A 88 7.49 -6.25 -1.39
C LEU A 88 7.61 -6.33 -2.90
N ARG A 89 7.15 -7.45 -3.46
CA ARG A 89 7.01 -7.67 -4.91
C ARG A 89 5.60 -8.16 -5.23
N VAL A 90 5.01 -7.53 -6.23
CA VAL A 90 3.75 -7.96 -6.84
C VAL A 90 3.91 -7.78 -8.34
N ARG A 91 3.77 -8.86 -9.10
CA ARG A 91 4.09 -8.87 -10.53
C ARG A 91 5.51 -8.31 -10.80
N GLU A 92 5.63 -7.32 -11.68
CA GLU A 92 6.87 -6.59 -11.99
C GLU A 92 7.18 -5.44 -11.02
N PHE A 93 6.23 -5.07 -10.16
CA PHE A 93 6.37 -3.93 -9.26
C PHE A 93 6.95 -4.33 -7.91
N HIS A 94 7.75 -3.44 -7.35
CA HIS A 94 8.28 -3.62 -6.00
C HIS A 94 8.51 -2.28 -5.30
N TYR A 95 8.45 -2.31 -3.98
CA TYR A 95 8.89 -1.22 -3.13
C TYR A 95 9.43 -1.75 -1.79
N VAL A 96 10.11 -0.87 -1.05
CA VAL A 96 10.74 -1.19 0.23
C VAL A 96 9.86 -0.71 1.38
N GLY A 97 9.55 -1.63 2.31
CA GLY A 97 9.00 -1.31 3.62
C GLY A 97 10.07 -1.34 4.69
N ASP A 98 10.04 -0.39 5.61
CA ASP A 98 10.94 -0.34 6.75
C ASP A 98 10.23 0.26 7.97
N CYS A 99 10.89 0.26 9.11
CA CYS A 99 10.46 0.92 10.33
C CYS A 99 11.47 1.98 10.77
N GLY A 100 11.05 2.86 11.69
CA GLY A 100 11.95 3.86 12.23
C GLY A 100 13.04 3.28 13.13
N TYR A 101 14.04 4.08 13.42
CA TYR A 101 15.20 3.71 14.27
C TYR A 101 14.80 3.20 15.67
N THR A 102 13.69 3.68 16.22
CA THR A 102 13.17 3.24 17.52
C THR A 102 12.74 1.78 17.55
N ASP A 103 12.40 1.24 16.39
CA ASP A 103 12.00 -0.16 16.18
C ASP A 103 13.10 -1.02 15.58
N GLY A 104 14.33 -0.49 15.52
CA GLY A 104 15.50 -1.16 14.97
C GLY A 104 15.58 -1.14 13.44
N GLY A 105 14.77 -0.31 12.77
CA GLY A 105 14.89 -0.06 11.33
C GLY A 105 15.84 1.09 11.01
N GLN A 106 15.93 1.44 9.75
CA GLN A 106 16.79 2.51 9.23
C GLN A 106 15.99 3.66 8.59
N ASP A 107 14.68 3.62 8.68
CA ASP A 107 13.77 4.57 8.02
C ASP A 107 14.06 4.69 6.51
N ALA A 108 14.39 3.55 5.88
CA ALA A 108 14.79 3.44 4.48
C ALA A 108 13.60 3.17 3.54
N GLY A 109 12.41 2.93 4.08
CA GLY A 109 11.21 2.60 3.32
C GLY A 109 9.93 3.07 3.99
N VAL A 110 8.80 2.69 3.39
CA VAL A 110 7.48 3.09 3.89
C VAL A 110 7.10 2.34 5.16
N GLU A 111 6.46 3.03 6.09
CA GLU A 111 5.87 2.43 7.29
C GLU A 111 4.53 1.77 6.94
N THR A 112 4.32 0.54 7.43
CA THR A 112 3.25 -0.33 6.94
C THR A 112 1.85 0.16 7.27
N GLN A 113 1.58 0.63 8.50
CA GLN A 113 0.21 1.01 8.89
C GLN A 113 -0.26 2.27 8.14
N THR A 114 0.63 3.26 7.97
CA THR A 114 0.34 4.47 7.19
C THR A 114 0.17 4.13 5.71
N THR A 115 0.99 3.21 5.20
CA THR A 115 0.86 2.71 3.82
C THR A 115 -0.47 1.99 3.62
N ALA A 116 -0.89 1.15 4.57
CA ALA A 116 -2.18 0.45 4.50
C ALA A 116 -3.36 1.44 4.42
N ALA A 117 -3.35 2.47 5.26
CA ALA A 117 -4.38 3.51 5.20
C ALA A 117 -4.40 4.20 3.81
N ALA A 118 -3.22 4.51 3.23
CA ALA A 118 -3.12 5.06 1.88
C ALA A 118 -3.65 4.08 0.81
N VAL A 119 -3.42 2.77 0.96
CA VAL A 119 -3.97 1.75 0.06
C VAL A 119 -5.51 1.74 0.11
N PHE A 120 -6.10 1.84 1.30
CA PHE A 120 -7.55 1.91 1.47
C PHE A 120 -8.12 3.18 0.83
N ALA A 121 -7.49 4.34 1.05
CA ALA A 121 -7.87 5.59 0.39
C ALA A 121 -7.71 5.52 -1.14
N SER A 122 -6.71 4.81 -1.63
CA SER A 122 -6.50 4.63 -3.07
C SER A 122 -7.61 3.80 -3.72
N ASP A 123 -8.12 2.79 -3.02
CA ASP A 123 -9.24 2.00 -3.52
C ASP A 123 -10.54 2.82 -3.50
N LEU A 124 -10.76 3.59 -2.43
CA LEU A 124 -11.88 4.55 -2.37
C LEU A 124 -11.82 5.57 -3.51
N ALA A 125 -10.63 6.13 -3.79
CA ALA A 125 -10.45 7.10 -4.86
C ALA A 125 -10.72 6.47 -6.24
N ASP A 126 -10.27 5.23 -6.49
CA ASP A 126 -10.58 4.51 -7.71
C ASP A 126 -12.07 4.25 -7.86
N SER A 127 -12.72 3.79 -6.79
CA SER A 127 -14.16 3.54 -6.78
C SER A 127 -14.94 4.84 -6.98
N TYR A 128 -14.54 5.96 -6.34
CA TYR A 128 -15.17 7.28 -6.52
C TYR A 128 -15.13 7.73 -7.99
N ILE A 129 -13.97 7.60 -8.64
CA ILE A 129 -13.79 7.91 -10.06
C ILE A 129 -14.65 7.01 -10.94
N ASN A 130 -14.77 5.72 -10.61
CA ASN A 130 -15.63 4.79 -11.33
C ASN A 130 -17.09 5.21 -11.27
N GLN A 131 -17.59 5.54 -10.07
CA GLN A 131 -18.98 5.96 -9.89
C GLN A 131 -19.24 7.31 -10.56
N ALA A 132 -18.31 8.26 -10.48
CA ALA A 132 -18.43 9.54 -11.19
C ALA A 132 -18.48 9.35 -12.72
N ALA A 133 -17.61 8.49 -13.27
CA ALA A 133 -17.58 8.17 -14.70
C ALA A 133 -18.89 7.54 -15.18
N LEU A 134 -19.43 6.58 -14.43
CA LEU A 134 -20.69 5.91 -14.77
C LEU A 134 -21.90 6.84 -14.66
N ALA A 135 -21.92 7.71 -13.63
CA ALA A 135 -22.99 8.69 -13.42
C ALA A 135 -22.89 9.90 -14.38
N GLY A 136 -21.79 10.06 -15.11
CA GLY A 136 -21.54 11.22 -15.96
C GLY A 136 -21.30 12.51 -15.16
N ILE A 137 -20.82 12.41 -13.93
CA ILE A 137 -20.53 13.54 -13.05
C ILE A 137 -19.08 13.99 -13.28
N ASP A 138 -18.93 15.25 -13.61
CA ASP A 138 -17.61 15.86 -13.83
C ASP A 138 -16.85 16.07 -12.53
N ILE A 139 -15.63 15.56 -12.48
CA ILE A 139 -14.66 15.81 -11.41
C ILE A 139 -13.42 16.48 -12.03
N ASP A 140 -13.03 17.61 -11.50
CA ASP A 140 -11.83 18.34 -11.95
C ASP A 140 -10.58 17.89 -11.17
N SER A 141 -10.72 17.64 -9.87
CA SER A 141 -9.66 17.08 -9.03
C SER A 141 -10.22 16.28 -7.86
N LEU A 142 -9.47 15.27 -7.44
CA LEU A 142 -9.81 14.41 -6.30
C LEU A 142 -8.56 14.11 -5.48
N THR A 143 -8.64 14.33 -4.17
CA THR A 143 -7.65 13.90 -3.20
C THR A 143 -8.37 13.33 -1.98
N ILE A 144 -7.89 12.22 -1.45
CA ILE A 144 -8.41 11.61 -0.22
C ILE A 144 -7.31 11.60 0.84
N GLU A 145 -7.62 12.13 2.01
CA GLU A 145 -6.84 11.98 3.23
C GLU A 145 -7.53 10.97 4.12
N ILE A 146 -6.78 10.06 4.77
CA ILE A 146 -7.36 9.02 5.62
C ILE A 146 -6.57 8.85 6.91
N HIS A 147 -7.27 8.56 7.99
CA HIS A 147 -6.68 8.27 9.29
C HIS A 147 -7.40 7.09 9.94
N GLY A 148 -6.64 6.13 10.43
CA GLY A 148 -7.18 5.18 11.40
C GLY A 148 -7.28 5.84 12.78
N GLN A 149 -8.35 5.57 13.49
CA GLN A 149 -8.56 6.08 14.84
C GLN A 149 -7.83 5.18 15.85
N PRO A 150 -7.26 5.77 16.92
CA PRO A 150 -6.67 4.99 18.00
C PRO A 150 -7.70 4.02 18.58
N ASP A 151 -7.28 2.80 18.82
CA ASP A 151 -8.12 1.79 19.43
C ASP A 151 -8.51 2.21 20.87
N LYS A 152 -9.80 2.27 21.14
CA LYS A 152 -10.35 2.56 22.47
C LYS A 152 -10.63 1.28 23.29
N VAL A 153 -10.30 0.10 22.77
CA VAL A 153 -10.59 -1.17 23.40
C VAL A 153 -9.67 -1.45 24.60
N PRO A 154 -10.16 -2.14 25.64
CA PRO A 154 -9.39 -2.37 26.88
C PRO A 154 -8.10 -3.17 26.69
N THR A 155 -7.20 -2.90 27.55
CA THR A 155 -5.77 -3.13 27.75
C THR A 155 -5.12 -4.47 27.44
N ASN A 156 -5.84 -5.50 27.06
CA ASN A 156 -5.29 -6.85 26.80
C ASN A 156 -5.20 -7.24 25.32
N ARG A 157 -5.55 -6.32 24.41
CA ARG A 157 -5.39 -6.49 22.96
C ARG A 157 -4.29 -5.57 22.43
N VAL A 158 -3.70 -5.98 21.31
CA VAL A 158 -2.79 -5.16 20.55
C VAL A 158 -3.49 -3.86 20.12
N LYS A 159 -2.89 -2.74 20.45
CA LYS A 159 -3.39 -1.43 20.04
C LYS A 159 -2.95 -1.18 18.60
N TYR A 160 -3.89 -1.05 17.70
CA TYR A 160 -3.67 -0.65 16.32
C TYR A 160 -4.71 0.38 15.89
N ASN A 161 -4.40 1.14 14.84
CA ASN A 161 -5.33 2.09 14.27
C ASN A 161 -6.43 1.33 13.53
N ARG A 162 -7.67 1.56 13.91
CA ARG A 162 -8.87 0.95 13.34
C ARG A 162 -9.94 2.01 13.11
N ASN A 163 -11.04 1.63 12.47
CA ASN A 163 -12.17 2.53 12.24
C ASN A 163 -11.69 3.83 11.57
N PHE A 164 -11.71 3.82 10.26
CA PHE A 164 -11.07 4.82 9.44
C PHE A 164 -11.97 6.03 9.22
N LEU A 165 -11.40 7.23 9.43
CA LEU A 165 -12.01 8.49 9.03
C LEU A 165 -11.26 9.01 7.81
N TYR A 166 -11.97 9.32 6.74
CA TYR A 166 -11.37 9.88 5.53
C TYR A 166 -12.04 11.19 5.10
N THR A 167 -11.26 12.07 4.48
CA THR A 167 -11.74 13.34 3.94
C THR A 167 -11.53 13.35 2.44
N ILE A 168 -12.61 13.57 1.71
CA ILE A 168 -12.62 13.70 0.25
C ILE A 168 -12.52 15.18 -0.09
N TYR A 169 -11.38 15.59 -0.66
CA TYR A 169 -11.18 16.92 -1.22
C TYR A 169 -11.48 16.85 -2.71
N VAL A 170 -12.56 17.51 -3.15
CA VAL A 170 -13.06 17.40 -4.52
C VAL A 170 -13.34 18.77 -5.11
N ASP A 171 -12.91 18.96 -6.37
CA ASP A 171 -13.34 20.07 -7.24
C ASP A 171 -14.26 19.51 -8.32
N SER A 172 -15.53 19.93 -8.29
CA SER A 172 -16.58 19.44 -9.17
C SER A 172 -17.69 20.48 -9.27
N PRO A 173 -18.39 20.58 -10.42
CA PRO A 173 -19.62 21.38 -10.55
C PRO A 173 -20.86 20.71 -9.94
N ALA A 174 -20.79 19.44 -9.57
CA ALA A 174 -21.91 18.66 -9.03
C ALA A 174 -22.45 19.25 -7.72
N SER A 175 -23.69 18.94 -7.36
CA SER A 175 -24.27 19.35 -6.07
C SER A 175 -23.66 18.60 -4.88
N ASP A 176 -23.92 19.06 -3.66
CA ASP A 176 -23.42 18.37 -2.46
C ASP A 176 -24.08 17.00 -2.30
N GLU A 177 -25.36 16.87 -2.67
CA GLU A 177 -26.09 15.62 -2.64
C GLU A 177 -25.53 14.59 -3.65
N GLU A 178 -25.13 15.06 -4.84
CA GLU A 178 -24.51 14.19 -5.85
C GLU A 178 -23.13 13.71 -5.36
N LEU A 179 -22.33 14.59 -4.76
CA LEU A 179 -21.02 14.22 -4.22
C LEU A 179 -21.14 13.26 -3.03
N GLU A 180 -22.12 13.47 -2.16
CA GLU A 180 -22.40 12.59 -1.03
C GLU A 180 -22.83 11.20 -1.52
N ARG A 181 -23.71 11.13 -2.51
CA ARG A 181 -24.11 9.87 -3.15
C ARG A 181 -22.92 9.15 -3.79
N LEU A 182 -22.03 9.90 -4.47
CA LEU A 182 -20.82 9.31 -5.03
C LEU A 182 -19.91 8.71 -3.94
N ALA A 183 -19.78 9.38 -2.78
CA ALA A 183 -18.99 8.87 -1.68
C ALA A 183 -19.55 7.57 -1.11
N GLN A 184 -20.88 7.49 -0.92
CA GLN A 184 -21.56 6.29 -0.47
C GLN A 184 -21.37 5.14 -1.48
N MET A 185 -21.65 5.39 -2.76
CA MET A 185 -21.47 4.40 -3.82
C MET A 185 -20.00 3.96 -3.95
N ALA A 186 -19.04 4.88 -3.75
CA ALA A 186 -17.62 4.54 -3.77
C ALA A 186 -17.26 3.59 -2.65
N GLU A 187 -17.76 3.81 -1.44
CA GLU A 187 -17.52 2.92 -0.31
C GLU A 187 -18.17 1.54 -0.52
N GLU A 188 -19.41 1.50 -1.00
CA GLU A 188 -20.14 0.26 -1.30
C GLU A 188 -19.44 -0.58 -2.38
N ASN A 189 -18.81 0.06 -3.37
CA ASN A 189 -18.15 -0.59 -4.50
C ASN A 189 -16.62 -0.66 -4.39
N SER A 190 -16.03 -0.25 -3.28
CA SER A 190 -14.61 -0.39 -3.01
C SER A 190 -14.27 -1.82 -2.58
N SER A 191 -13.48 -2.52 -3.37
CA SER A 191 -13.16 -3.92 -3.11
C SER A 191 -12.29 -4.13 -1.87
N VAL A 192 -11.35 -3.22 -1.61
CA VAL A 192 -10.47 -3.30 -0.43
C VAL A 192 -11.20 -2.85 0.84
N VAL A 193 -12.04 -1.81 0.76
CA VAL A 193 -12.84 -1.39 1.92
C VAL A 193 -13.80 -2.50 2.31
N ASN A 194 -14.47 -3.14 1.35
CA ASN A 194 -15.36 -4.27 1.63
C ASN A 194 -14.59 -5.48 2.20
N LEU A 195 -13.34 -5.70 1.78
CA LEU A 195 -12.49 -6.73 2.36
C LEU A 195 -12.27 -6.52 3.86
N ILE A 196 -11.95 -5.31 4.29
CA ILE A 196 -11.62 -5.01 5.69
C ILE A 196 -12.83 -4.60 6.54
N LYS A 197 -13.97 -4.31 5.94
CA LYS A 197 -15.26 -4.19 6.67
C LYS A 197 -15.81 -5.55 7.11
N GLN A 198 -15.36 -6.63 6.49
CA GLN A 198 -15.71 -8.00 6.87
C GLN A 198 -14.62 -8.54 7.80
N ALA A 199 -15.01 -9.31 8.81
CA ALA A 199 -14.05 -10.08 9.58
C ALA A 199 -13.58 -11.28 8.72
N VAL A 200 -12.33 -11.25 8.28
CA VAL A 200 -11.79 -12.26 7.36
C VAL A 200 -10.85 -13.20 8.11
N THR A 201 -11.09 -14.51 8.03
CA THR A 201 -10.13 -15.50 8.50
C THR A 201 -9.01 -15.62 7.48
N VAL A 202 -7.77 -15.41 7.93
CA VAL A 202 -6.57 -15.51 7.09
C VAL A 202 -5.69 -16.62 7.67
N PRO A 203 -5.75 -17.84 7.15
CA PRO A 203 -4.89 -18.93 7.62
C PRO A 203 -3.42 -18.65 7.31
N VAL A 204 -2.55 -18.95 8.27
CA VAL A 204 -1.09 -18.84 8.11
C VAL A 204 -0.49 -20.23 8.05
N ASN A 205 0.07 -20.59 6.90
CA ASN A 205 0.78 -21.83 6.67
C ASN A 205 2.28 -21.62 6.87
N ILE A 206 2.96 -22.59 7.50
CA ILE A 206 4.40 -22.52 7.75
C ILE A 206 5.11 -23.54 6.86
N VAL A 207 5.98 -23.06 6.00
CA VAL A 207 6.93 -23.87 5.25
C VAL A 207 8.29 -23.75 5.94
N TYR A 208 8.58 -24.74 6.77
CA TYR A 208 9.75 -24.78 7.62
C TYR A 208 10.89 -25.55 6.94
N LYS A 209 12.08 -24.97 7.00
CA LYS A 209 13.35 -25.61 6.61
C LYS A 209 14.33 -25.49 7.76
N HIS A 210 14.83 -26.64 8.22
CA HIS A 210 15.90 -26.65 9.22
C HIS A 210 17.20 -26.12 8.60
N SER A 211 17.86 -25.19 9.29
CA SER A 211 19.13 -24.63 8.86
C SER A 211 20.27 -25.60 9.19
N PRO A 212 21.30 -25.73 8.30
CA PRO A 212 22.52 -26.42 8.65
C PRO A 212 23.42 -25.62 9.62
N ARG A 213 23.12 -24.34 9.82
CA ARG A 213 23.81 -23.48 10.79
C ARG A 213 23.28 -23.78 12.19
N GLU A 214 24.15 -23.92 13.15
CA GLU A 214 23.75 -24.02 14.55
C GLU A 214 23.22 -22.69 15.09
N ARG A 215 22.58 -22.73 16.26
CA ARG A 215 22.22 -21.53 17.00
C ARG A 215 23.48 -20.75 17.38
N VAL A 216 23.36 -19.42 17.37
CA VAL A 216 24.45 -18.53 17.72
C VAL A 216 24.81 -18.67 19.20
N ILE A 217 26.12 -18.85 19.44
CA ILE A 217 26.72 -18.81 20.77
C ILE A 217 27.15 -17.36 21.04
N GLU A 218 27.03 -16.94 22.31
CA GLU A 218 27.44 -15.59 22.71
C GLU A 218 28.90 -15.30 22.32
N GLY A 219 29.12 -14.18 21.60
CA GLY A 219 30.44 -13.76 21.13
C GLY A 219 30.76 -14.13 19.68
N GLU A 220 29.89 -14.86 18.97
CA GLU A 220 30.09 -15.14 17.53
C GLU A 220 29.73 -13.95 16.65
N THR A 221 30.38 -13.87 15.49
CA THR A 221 30.05 -12.90 14.46
C THR A 221 28.73 -13.28 13.79
N LEU A 222 27.76 -12.39 13.87
CA LEU A 222 26.46 -12.54 13.23
C LEU A 222 26.47 -12.03 11.81
N GLU A 223 25.73 -12.68 10.94
CA GLU A 223 25.58 -12.28 9.54
C GLU A 223 24.12 -12.34 9.07
N GLY A 224 23.78 -11.48 8.13
CA GLY A 224 22.53 -11.51 7.41
C GLY A 224 21.31 -11.17 8.30
N LEU A 225 20.26 -11.95 8.18
CA LEU A 225 19.01 -11.70 8.91
C LEU A 225 19.19 -11.94 10.43
N ARG A 226 20.05 -12.87 10.85
CA ARG A 226 20.38 -13.07 12.26
C ARG A 226 20.96 -11.81 12.88
N GLU A 227 21.97 -11.20 12.25
CA GLU A 227 22.58 -9.94 12.70
C GLU A 227 21.51 -8.86 12.93
N TYR A 228 20.60 -8.70 11.97
CA TYR A 228 19.51 -7.74 12.07
C TYR A 228 18.55 -8.04 13.23
N ILE A 229 18.12 -9.29 13.39
CA ILE A 229 17.19 -9.70 14.46
C ILE A 229 17.81 -9.51 15.84
N HIS A 230 19.08 -9.88 16.01
CA HIS A 230 19.80 -9.63 17.25
C HIS A 230 20.00 -8.15 17.53
N GLY A 231 20.34 -7.33 16.52
CA GLY A 231 20.42 -5.88 16.64
C GLY A 231 19.08 -5.26 17.05
N LYS A 232 17.99 -5.75 16.46
CA LYS A 232 16.60 -5.35 16.82
C LYS A 232 16.27 -5.71 18.27
N ARG A 233 16.72 -6.87 18.76
CA ARG A 233 16.60 -7.25 20.17
C ARG A 233 17.28 -6.24 21.09
N GLN A 234 18.55 -5.89 20.80
CA GLN A 234 19.29 -4.92 21.60
C GLN A 234 18.61 -3.54 21.61
N ALA A 235 18.15 -3.07 20.45
CA ALA A 235 17.41 -1.81 20.35
C ALA A 235 16.11 -1.82 21.19
N LYS A 236 15.36 -2.91 21.16
CA LYS A 236 14.11 -3.06 21.96
C LYS A 236 14.40 -3.10 23.46
N LEU A 237 15.38 -3.83 23.89
CA LEU A 237 15.80 -3.90 25.30
C LEU A 237 16.30 -2.53 25.80
N ALA A 238 17.11 -1.84 25.01
CA ALA A 238 17.58 -0.48 25.31
C ALA A 238 16.44 0.54 25.38
N TYR A 239 15.42 0.41 24.54
CA TYR A 239 14.21 1.25 24.60
C TYR A 239 13.38 0.99 25.85
N GLN A 240 13.20 -0.27 26.21
CA GLN A 240 12.45 -0.68 27.40
C GLN A 240 13.11 -0.25 28.73
N SER A 241 14.45 -0.17 28.76
CA SER A 241 15.22 0.25 29.93
C SER A 241 15.21 1.77 30.16
N LYS A 242 14.79 2.57 29.19
CA LYS A 242 14.70 4.02 29.31
C LYS A 242 13.54 4.42 30.25
N PRO A 243 13.76 5.34 31.21
CA PRO A 243 12.67 5.90 31.97
C PRO A 243 11.61 6.50 31.06
N ARG A 244 10.35 6.12 31.23
CA ARG A 244 9.27 6.77 30.50
C ARG A 244 9.14 8.20 31.01
N PRO A 245 9.12 9.23 30.12
CA PRO A 245 8.87 10.58 30.54
C PRO A 245 7.52 10.65 31.26
N ALA A 246 7.48 11.38 32.38
CA ALA A 246 6.28 11.52 33.24
C ALA A 246 5.08 12.11 32.49
N THR A 247 5.32 12.82 31.40
CA THR A 247 4.30 13.34 30.47
C THR A 247 4.58 12.80 29.07
N ALA A 248 3.57 12.20 28.46
CA ALA A 248 3.67 11.87 27.04
C ALA A 248 3.95 13.17 26.25
N PRO A 249 4.91 13.18 25.31
CA PRO A 249 5.10 14.33 24.44
C PRO A 249 3.77 14.65 23.75
N ALA A 250 3.48 15.96 23.61
CA ALA A 250 2.29 16.40 22.91
C ALA A 250 2.17 15.68 21.56
N PRO A 251 0.99 15.17 21.20
CA PRO A 251 0.84 14.46 19.95
C PRO A 251 1.26 15.37 18.79
N VAL A 252 2.32 15.01 18.12
CA VAL A 252 2.68 15.65 16.84
C VAL A 252 1.48 15.44 15.93
N LYS A 253 0.90 16.52 15.41
CA LYS A 253 -0.21 16.47 14.47
C LYS A 253 0.30 15.72 13.24
N LYS A 254 0.07 14.40 13.21
CA LYS A 254 0.42 13.58 12.06
C LYS A 254 -0.54 13.97 10.94
N THR A 255 -0.03 14.56 9.88
CA THR A 255 -0.76 14.60 8.61
C THR A 255 -0.91 13.18 8.13
N GLY A 256 -2.13 12.76 7.81
CA GLY A 256 -2.38 11.41 7.29
C GLY A 256 -1.76 11.20 5.92
N PRO A 257 -1.76 9.98 5.43
CA PRO A 257 -1.43 9.73 4.05
C PRO A 257 -2.46 10.40 3.13
N TRP A 258 -1.97 10.90 2.01
CA TRP A 258 -2.76 11.54 0.97
C TRP A 258 -2.73 10.70 -0.29
N VAL A 259 -3.89 10.56 -0.90
CA VAL A 259 -4.02 9.93 -2.22
C VAL A 259 -4.58 10.96 -3.20
N THR A 260 -3.78 11.36 -4.16
CA THR A 260 -4.18 12.30 -5.21
C THR A 260 -4.36 11.54 -6.51
N VAL A 261 -5.51 11.72 -7.15
CA VAL A 261 -5.77 11.19 -8.49
C VAL A 261 -5.21 12.17 -9.51
N LEU A 262 -4.29 11.70 -10.32
CA LEU A 262 -3.67 12.47 -11.39
C LEU A 262 -4.57 12.50 -12.64
N PRO A 263 -4.41 13.45 -13.56
CA PRO A 263 -5.25 13.61 -14.75
C PRO A 263 -5.32 12.38 -15.67
N ASN A 264 -4.36 11.49 -15.60
CA ASN A 264 -4.32 10.20 -16.32
C ASN A 264 -4.94 9.04 -15.52
N GLY A 265 -5.52 9.31 -14.35
CA GLY A 265 -6.13 8.30 -13.49
C GLY A 265 -5.19 7.58 -12.53
N THR A 266 -3.88 7.80 -12.67
CA THR A 266 -2.90 7.26 -11.72
C THR A 266 -3.14 7.83 -10.33
N ARG A 267 -3.05 7.00 -9.31
CA ARG A 267 -3.20 7.41 -7.91
C ARG A 267 -1.83 7.50 -7.25
N GLN A 268 -1.53 8.69 -6.77
CA GLN A 268 -0.28 9.01 -6.09
C GLN A 268 -0.49 8.97 -4.58
N LEU A 269 0.12 7.99 -3.93
CA LEU A 269 0.05 7.80 -2.48
C LEU A 269 1.26 8.49 -1.83
N THR A 270 1.01 9.55 -1.09
CA THR A 270 2.05 10.25 -0.32
C THR A 270 2.04 9.73 1.12
N ILE A 271 3.10 9.05 1.52
CA ILE A 271 3.27 8.42 2.82
C ILE A 271 4.20 9.27 3.69
N SER A 272 3.68 9.75 4.82
CA SER A 272 4.44 10.55 5.81
C SER A 272 5.18 11.76 5.21
N ASN A 273 4.68 12.33 4.10
CA ASN A 273 5.31 13.41 3.33
C ASN A 273 6.74 13.09 2.83
N LYS A 274 7.14 11.82 2.83
CA LYS A 274 8.50 11.39 2.53
C LYS A 274 8.55 10.39 1.37
N TYR A 275 7.61 9.49 1.31
CA TYR A 275 7.60 8.41 0.33
C TYR A 275 6.41 8.52 -0.61
N LEU A 276 6.62 8.07 -1.83
CA LEU A 276 5.65 8.07 -2.89
C LEU A 276 5.46 6.66 -3.42
N ILE A 277 4.21 6.19 -3.44
CA ILE A 277 3.82 4.95 -4.12
C ILE A 277 2.83 5.32 -5.21
N VAL A 278 2.94 4.66 -6.35
CA VAL A 278 2.02 4.81 -7.48
C VAL A 278 1.10 3.61 -7.54
N HIS A 279 -0.20 3.86 -7.54
CA HIS A 279 -1.21 2.89 -7.91
C HIS A 279 -1.80 3.22 -9.27
N ASP A 280 -2.03 2.20 -10.07
CA ASP A 280 -2.68 2.35 -11.37
C ASP A 280 -3.52 1.11 -11.69
N ASN A 281 -4.38 1.24 -12.65
CA ASN A 281 -5.18 0.15 -13.16
C ASN A 281 -4.55 -0.42 -14.44
N PRO A 282 -4.80 -1.68 -14.76
CA PRO A 282 -4.46 -2.22 -16.07
C PRO A 282 -5.25 -1.54 -17.19
N ALA A 283 -4.73 -1.61 -18.42
CA ALA A 283 -5.29 -0.91 -19.58
C ALA A 283 -6.78 -1.25 -19.83
N TYR A 284 -7.19 -2.49 -19.61
CA TYR A 284 -8.58 -2.91 -19.79
C TYR A 284 -9.57 -2.26 -18.80
N LEU A 285 -9.04 -1.69 -17.71
CA LEU A 285 -9.80 -0.86 -16.77
C LEU A 285 -9.50 0.63 -16.93
N GLY A 286 -8.96 1.07 -18.05
CA GLY A 286 -8.67 2.47 -18.36
C GLY A 286 -7.44 3.06 -17.69
N GLY A 287 -6.55 2.23 -17.14
CA GLY A 287 -5.26 2.63 -16.62
C GLY A 287 -4.13 2.48 -17.63
N THR A 288 -2.91 2.68 -17.19
CA THR A 288 -1.68 2.56 -17.99
C THR A 288 -0.70 1.52 -17.43
N ASN A 289 -1.11 0.79 -16.38
CA ASN A 289 -0.29 -0.21 -15.69
C ASN A 289 1.06 0.33 -15.19
N LEU A 290 1.07 1.56 -14.65
CA LEU A 290 2.27 2.21 -14.12
C LEU A 290 2.58 1.84 -12.66
N GLY A 291 1.72 1.06 -12.02
CA GLY A 291 1.88 0.69 -10.62
C GLY A 291 0.98 -0.46 -10.20
N LEU A 292 1.05 -0.77 -8.92
CA LEU A 292 0.19 -1.76 -8.26
C LEU A 292 -1.27 -1.31 -8.30
N THR A 293 -2.20 -2.27 -8.37
CA THR A 293 -3.58 -1.99 -8.01
C THR A 293 -3.73 -1.92 -6.48
N SER A 294 -4.78 -1.26 -6.00
CA SER A 294 -5.08 -1.20 -4.56
C SER A 294 -5.29 -2.60 -3.97
N ARG A 295 -5.97 -3.51 -4.72
CA ARG A 295 -6.21 -4.90 -4.30
C ARG A 295 -4.92 -5.67 -4.10
N GLU A 296 -4.00 -5.58 -5.05
CA GLU A 296 -2.68 -6.23 -4.96
C GLU A 296 -1.89 -5.70 -3.76
N ASN A 297 -1.91 -4.38 -3.56
CA ASN A 297 -1.17 -3.76 -2.47
C ASN A 297 -1.83 -3.97 -1.10
N ALA A 298 -3.13 -4.24 -1.03
CA ALA A 298 -3.80 -4.65 0.22
C ALA A 298 -3.19 -5.96 0.76
N LEU A 299 -2.94 -6.95 -0.12
CA LEU A 299 -2.20 -8.16 0.25
C LEU A 299 -0.74 -7.85 0.60
N GLY A 300 -0.14 -6.92 -0.14
CA GLY A 300 1.23 -6.46 0.09
C GLY A 300 1.45 -5.87 1.49
N VAL A 301 0.57 -4.99 1.95
CA VAL A 301 0.69 -4.38 3.28
C VAL A 301 0.43 -5.39 4.40
N LEU A 302 -0.45 -6.37 4.20
CA LEU A 302 -0.62 -7.49 5.14
C LEU A 302 0.69 -8.29 5.27
N GLY A 303 1.28 -8.70 4.14
CA GLY A 303 2.55 -9.43 4.12
C GLY A 303 3.71 -8.62 4.72
N THR A 304 3.81 -7.33 4.39
CA THR A 304 4.86 -6.45 4.93
C THR A 304 4.75 -6.29 6.44
N CYS A 305 3.51 -6.16 6.98
CA CYS A 305 3.29 -6.08 8.41
C CYS A 305 3.64 -7.39 9.11
N LEU A 306 3.17 -8.52 8.60
CA LEU A 306 3.47 -9.84 9.16
C LEU A 306 4.99 -10.08 9.19
N THR A 307 5.72 -9.77 8.10
CA THR A 307 7.17 -9.90 8.07
C THR A 307 7.83 -9.03 9.15
N HIS A 308 7.44 -7.74 9.26
CA HIS A 308 7.99 -6.82 10.26
C HIS A 308 7.74 -7.29 11.69
N ILE A 309 6.51 -7.72 11.98
CA ILE A 309 6.16 -8.18 13.33
C ILE A 309 6.84 -9.51 13.63
N SER A 310 6.96 -10.41 12.65
CA SER A 310 7.72 -11.66 12.80
C SER A 310 9.16 -11.40 13.19
N GLU A 311 9.87 -10.49 12.52
CA GLU A 311 11.22 -10.07 12.89
C GLU A 311 11.27 -9.55 14.34
N GLY A 312 10.28 -8.73 14.72
CA GLY A 312 10.17 -8.18 16.07
C GLY A 312 9.93 -9.25 17.15
N GLN A 313 9.08 -10.23 16.87
CA GLN A 313 8.80 -11.35 17.79
C GLN A 313 9.97 -12.33 17.84
N ALA A 314 10.64 -12.63 16.72
CA ALA A 314 11.86 -13.41 16.70
C ALA A 314 12.95 -12.78 17.60
N ALA A 315 13.11 -11.46 17.51
CA ALA A 315 14.04 -10.69 18.36
C ALA A 315 13.69 -10.84 19.87
N LEU A 316 12.42 -10.73 20.24
CA LEU A 316 11.97 -10.86 21.62
C LEU A 316 12.13 -12.29 22.16
N LEU A 317 11.86 -13.29 21.33
CA LEU A 317 11.99 -14.71 21.67
C LEU A 317 13.44 -15.23 21.56
N ASN A 318 14.37 -14.40 21.12
CA ASN A 318 15.79 -14.74 20.90
C ASN A 318 15.94 -15.92 19.93
N LEU A 319 15.25 -15.85 18.79
CA LEU A 319 15.31 -16.88 17.75
C LEU A 319 16.32 -16.49 16.67
N ASP A 320 17.03 -17.49 16.16
CA ASP A 320 17.94 -17.37 15.04
C ASP A 320 17.20 -17.68 13.73
N ILE A 321 16.95 -16.66 12.91
CA ILE A 321 16.27 -16.81 11.64
C ILE A 321 17.23 -16.47 10.48
N ASP A 322 17.47 -17.45 9.60
CA ASP A 322 18.36 -17.28 8.45
C ASP A 322 17.68 -16.62 7.26
N SER A 323 16.42 -16.99 7.03
CA SER A 323 15.62 -16.39 5.97
C SER A 323 14.15 -16.35 6.37
N LEU A 324 13.47 -15.31 5.92
CA LEU A 324 12.04 -15.12 6.11
C LEU A 324 11.44 -14.53 4.83
N HIS A 325 10.46 -15.25 4.28
CA HIS A 325 9.65 -14.82 3.15
C HIS A 325 8.18 -15.06 3.48
N VAL A 326 7.35 -14.06 3.29
CA VAL A 326 5.91 -14.10 3.49
C VAL A 326 5.22 -13.92 2.15
N GLN A 327 4.45 -14.92 1.72
CA GLN A 327 3.59 -14.85 0.55
C GLN A 327 2.15 -14.68 1.03
N VAL A 328 1.45 -13.71 0.46
CA VAL A 328 0.03 -13.47 0.70
C VAL A 328 -0.72 -13.63 -0.60
N GLU A 329 -1.76 -14.46 -0.59
CA GLU A 329 -2.58 -14.71 -1.75
C GLU A 329 -4.05 -14.44 -1.43
N GLY A 330 -4.81 -14.08 -2.46
CA GLY A 330 -6.24 -13.90 -2.41
C GLY A 330 -6.84 -14.08 -3.79
N GLU A 331 -8.10 -14.47 -3.87
CA GLU A 331 -8.82 -14.67 -5.13
C GLU A 331 -9.77 -13.50 -5.36
N TRP A 332 -9.70 -12.88 -6.52
CA TRP A 332 -10.62 -11.85 -6.94
C TRP A 332 -11.44 -12.34 -8.14
N ASP A 333 -12.77 -12.24 -8.02
CA ASP A 333 -13.67 -12.62 -9.10
C ASP A 333 -14.10 -11.39 -9.90
N PRO A 334 -13.65 -11.24 -11.15
CA PRO A 334 -14.01 -10.12 -12.01
C PRO A 334 -15.48 -10.15 -12.47
N ARG A 335 -16.22 -11.22 -12.17
CA ARG A 335 -17.65 -11.36 -12.48
C ARG A 335 -18.55 -10.76 -11.42
N ALA A 336 -18.01 -10.50 -10.22
CA ALA A 336 -18.79 -9.99 -9.08
C ALA A 336 -19.65 -8.76 -9.46
N GLY A 337 -20.91 -8.77 -9.06
CA GLY A 337 -21.90 -7.74 -9.37
C GLY A 337 -22.49 -7.79 -10.78
N ARG A 338 -22.10 -8.76 -11.62
CA ARG A 338 -22.69 -8.97 -12.95
C ARG A 338 -23.90 -9.88 -12.90
N LYS A 339 -24.71 -9.84 -13.96
CA LYS A 339 -25.87 -10.73 -14.11
C LYS A 339 -25.49 -12.20 -13.96
N GLY A 340 -26.11 -12.87 -13.00
CA GLY A 340 -25.82 -14.27 -12.63
C GLY A 340 -24.66 -14.43 -11.63
N PHE A 341 -24.04 -13.32 -11.20
CA PHE A 341 -22.96 -13.25 -10.21
C PHE A 341 -23.17 -12.11 -9.20
N GLU A 342 -24.43 -11.75 -8.95
CA GLU A 342 -24.81 -10.66 -8.07
C GLU A 342 -24.44 -10.92 -6.61
N ASN A 343 -24.33 -12.19 -6.23
CA ASN A 343 -23.98 -12.62 -4.87
C ASN A 343 -22.47 -12.82 -4.68
N GLU A 344 -21.68 -12.75 -5.76
CA GLU A 344 -20.23 -12.88 -5.65
C GLU A 344 -19.62 -11.63 -4.99
N SER A 345 -18.63 -11.84 -4.13
CA SER A 345 -17.97 -10.75 -3.43
C SER A 345 -17.09 -9.93 -4.37
N ILE A 346 -17.24 -8.60 -4.33
CA ILE A 346 -16.33 -7.67 -5.00
C ILE A 346 -14.96 -7.60 -4.32
N ALA A 347 -14.88 -8.01 -3.05
CA ALA A 347 -13.65 -8.08 -2.27
C ALA A 347 -12.87 -9.37 -2.60
N PRO A 348 -11.54 -9.35 -2.55
CA PRO A 348 -10.75 -10.57 -2.59
C PRO A 348 -11.21 -11.57 -1.52
N GLN A 349 -11.29 -12.84 -1.90
CA GLN A 349 -11.72 -13.94 -1.05
C GLN A 349 -10.59 -14.96 -0.89
N ASN A 350 -10.79 -15.96 -0.04
CA ASN A 350 -9.86 -17.09 0.14
C ASN A 350 -8.43 -16.62 0.44
N LEU A 351 -8.31 -15.56 1.29
CA LEU A 351 -7.01 -15.04 1.68
C LEU A 351 -6.23 -16.12 2.43
N ARG A 352 -4.96 -16.26 2.09
CA ARG A 352 -4.03 -17.17 2.77
C ARG A 352 -2.63 -16.57 2.82
N VAL A 353 -1.93 -16.87 3.89
CA VAL A 353 -0.53 -16.52 4.08
C VAL A 353 0.29 -17.79 4.10
N THR A 354 1.41 -17.79 3.38
CA THR A 354 2.44 -18.82 3.51
C THR A 354 3.73 -18.17 3.97
N LEU A 355 4.22 -18.60 5.11
CA LEU A 355 5.46 -18.13 5.70
C LEU A 355 6.55 -19.18 5.49
N TYR A 356 7.54 -18.83 4.67
CA TYR A 356 8.71 -19.64 4.41
C TYR A 356 9.83 -19.21 5.35
N VAL A 357 10.34 -20.12 6.18
CA VAL A 357 11.38 -19.84 7.15
C VAL A 357 12.49 -20.88 7.11
N THR A 358 13.75 -20.40 7.12
CA THR A 358 14.93 -21.23 7.37
C THR A 358 15.53 -20.84 8.71
N THR A 359 15.74 -21.79 9.61
CA THR A 359 16.16 -21.53 10.98
C THR A 359 16.71 -22.82 11.64
N PRO A 360 17.67 -22.74 12.59
CA PRO A 360 18.08 -23.86 13.42
C PRO A 360 17.08 -24.18 14.56
N GLU A 361 16.08 -23.31 14.77
CA GLU A 361 15.12 -23.50 15.85
C GLU A 361 14.21 -24.71 15.60
N PRO A 362 13.74 -25.41 16.63
CA PRO A 362 12.80 -26.51 16.47
C PRO A 362 11.44 -26.00 15.97
N TYR A 363 10.74 -26.83 15.20
CA TYR A 363 9.46 -26.46 14.59
C TYR A 363 8.42 -25.97 15.63
N THR A 364 8.41 -26.53 16.83
CA THR A 364 7.52 -26.09 17.92
C THR A 364 7.79 -24.64 18.37
N ALA A 365 9.05 -24.19 18.35
CA ALA A 365 9.38 -22.80 18.63
C ALA A 365 8.87 -21.87 17.51
N ILE A 366 8.92 -22.35 16.27
CA ILE A 366 8.42 -21.59 15.10
C ILE A 366 6.89 -21.48 15.14
N GLN A 367 6.17 -22.53 15.49
CA GLN A 367 4.73 -22.47 15.68
C GLN A 367 4.33 -21.42 16.72
N LYS A 368 4.97 -21.44 17.89
CA LYS A 368 4.74 -20.44 18.96
C LYS A 368 5.08 -19.02 18.52
N TRP A 369 6.16 -18.86 17.77
CA TRP A 369 6.56 -17.57 17.24
C TRP A 369 5.51 -16.99 16.28
N ILE A 370 4.97 -17.81 15.38
CA ILE A 370 3.94 -17.36 14.43
C ILE A 370 2.63 -17.05 15.14
N GLU A 371 2.19 -17.87 16.07
CA GLU A 371 1.01 -17.59 16.91
C GLU A 371 1.14 -16.23 17.63
N GLN A 372 2.30 -15.94 18.20
CA GLN A 372 2.55 -14.65 18.83
C GLN A 372 2.55 -13.51 17.80
N THR A 373 3.09 -13.75 16.62
CA THR A 373 3.08 -12.77 15.52
C THR A 373 1.65 -12.42 15.11
N GLU A 374 0.79 -13.40 14.88
CA GLU A 374 -0.62 -13.20 14.54
C GLU A 374 -1.35 -12.39 15.61
N ASN A 375 -1.13 -12.72 16.88
CA ASN A 375 -1.78 -12.04 18.00
C ASN A 375 -1.41 -10.56 18.11
N VAL A 376 -0.19 -10.17 17.68
CA VAL A 376 0.30 -8.79 17.84
C VAL A 376 0.46 -8.02 16.53
N CYS A 377 0.22 -8.64 15.37
CA CYS A 377 0.33 -7.96 14.07
C CYS A 377 -0.85 -7.01 13.84
N PRO A 378 -0.62 -5.67 13.75
CA PRO A 378 -1.69 -4.72 13.54
C PRO A 378 -2.51 -5.00 12.29
N MET A 379 -1.86 -5.23 11.14
CA MET A 379 -2.59 -5.44 9.89
C MET A 379 -3.34 -6.77 9.86
N TYR A 380 -2.78 -7.84 10.42
CA TYR A 380 -3.48 -9.11 10.56
C TYR A 380 -4.79 -8.94 11.34
N ASN A 381 -4.75 -8.16 12.42
CA ASN A 381 -5.92 -7.86 13.23
C ASN A 381 -6.90 -6.88 12.55
N VAL A 382 -6.42 -5.94 11.70
CA VAL A 382 -7.30 -5.11 10.87
C VAL A 382 -8.14 -5.96 9.91
N PHE A 383 -7.56 -6.99 9.31
CA PHE A 383 -8.28 -7.93 8.42
C PHE A 383 -9.21 -8.87 9.21
N LYS A 384 -8.80 -9.27 10.41
CA LYS A 384 -9.55 -10.20 11.27
C LYS A 384 -10.74 -9.55 11.95
N ASP A 385 -10.67 -8.26 12.26
CA ASP A 385 -11.71 -7.51 12.95
C ASP A 385 -12.50 -6.62 11.97
N THR A 386 -13.80 -6.51 12.19
CA THR A 386 -14.66 -5.59 11.42
C THR A 386 -14.19 -4.14 11.60
N GLN A 387 -14.03 -3.41 10.51
CA GLN A 387 -13.69 -1.99 10.49
C GLN A 387 -14.87 -1.13 10.05
N THR A 388 -14.95 0.10 10.56
CA THR A 388 -15.90 1.12 10.09
C THR A 388 -15.16 2.18 9.28
N PHE A 389 -15.88 2.79 8.35
CA PHE A 389 -15.42 3.93 7.57
C PHE A 389 -16.41 5.07 7.73
N GLU A 390 -15.89 6.25 8.00
CA GLU A 390 -16.66 7.48 8.07
C GLU A 390 -16.01 8.51 7.16
N HIS A 391 -16.79 9.31 6.44
CA HIS A 391 -16.24 10.31 5.54
C HIS A 391 -16.70 11.72 5.81
N LYS A 392 -15.92 12.65 5.24
CA LYS A 392 -16.22 14.07 5.16
C LYS A 392 -15.88 14.55 3.76
N ILE A 393 -16.75 15.36 3.17
CA ILE A 393 -16.50 15.99 1.88
C ILE A 393 -16.10 17.44 2.10
N VAL A 394 -15.03 17.87 1.43
CA VAL A 394 -14.53 19.23 1.40
C VAL A 394 -14.41 19.68 -0.05
N ARG A 395 -15.22 20.65 -0.43
CA ARG A 395 -15.08 21.28 -1.74
C ARG A 395 -13.81 22.12 -1.79
N VAL A 396 -13.00 21.85 -2.81
CA VAL A 396 -11.83 22.65 -3.13
C VAL A 396 -12.05 23.40 -4.43
N LYS A 397 -11.60 24.65 -4.50
CA LYS A 397 -11.63 25.40 -5.76
C LYS A 397 -10.21 25.54 -6.26
N ARG A 398 -9.99 25.26 -7.54
CA ARG A 398 -8.72 25.62 -8.18
C ARG A 398 -8.53 27.13 -8.09
N LYS A 399 -7.36 27.56 -7.61
CA LYS A 399 -6.98 28.98 -7.70
C LYS A 399 -6.97 29.39 -9.17
N GLY A 400 -7.97 30.13 -9.61
CA GLY A 400 -8.07 30.66 -10.98
C GLY A 400 -9.34 30.31 -11.74
N SER A 401 -10.23 29.44 -11.26
CA SER A 401 -11.57 29.31 -11.83
C SER A 401 -12.38 30.54 -11.44
N LYS A 402 -12.63 31.42 -12.40
CA LYS A 402 -13.65 32.48 -12.24
C LYS A 402 -15.01 31.79 -12.24
N LYS A 403 -15.93 32.32 -11.37
CA LYS A 403 -17.36 32.01 -11.41
C LYS A 403 -17.92 32.15 -12.80
#